data_d9231538a9eec6fc6b0bcccd3875848f
#
_entry.id   d9231538a9eec6fc6b0bcccd3875848f
#
_cell.length_a   1.000
_cell.length_b   1.000
_cell.length_c   1.000
_cell.angle_alpha   90.00
_cell.angle_beta   90.00
_cell.angle_gamma   90.00
#
_symmetry.space_group_name_H-M   'P 1'
#
loop_
_entity.id
_entity.type
_entity.pdbx_description
1 polymer ?
#
loop_
_entity_poly.entity_id
_entity_poly.type
_entity_poly.pdbx_seq_one_letter_code
_entity_poly.pdbx_strand_id
1 'polypeptide(L)'
;MNTHKIAVAVDGPAGAGKSSISKIVAKKLGYLYIDTGAMYRSVTWAVLHNHIDVNNQKAVEALLPELDLTMEASDDSCKVFIAGQDVTDFIRTPQVNNAVSIVASYKGVRQYLVERQRLMAEAGGVILDGRDIGSVVLPNADLKIYLTASVEARAMRRYLEVKGTVNEQTLEDIKDSVMQRDDMDKNRKESPLIQVEDAVLVDSSEMTFDETVEYILHLVQERI
;
A
#
# COMPACT_ATOMS: atom_id res chain seq x y z
N MET A 1 7.54 31.77 0.53
CA MET A 1 8.06 30.96 -0.60
C MET A 1 6.95 29.98 -0.96
N ASN A 2 6.45 30.03 -2.18
CA ASN A 2 5.43 29.07 -2.64
C ASN A 2 6.17 27.75 -2.91
N THR A 3 6.28 26.86 -1.91
CA THR A 3 6.87 25.55 -2.12
C THR A 3 5.90 24.75 -3.01
N HIS A 4 6.38 24.40 -4.18
CA HIS A 4 5.62 23.56 -5.11
C HIS A 4 5.34 22.20 -4.42
N LYS A 5 4.06 21.90 -4.20
CA LYS A 5 3.66 20.63 -3.59
C LYS A 5 3.62 19.55 -4.67
N ILE A 6 4.44 18.53 -4.52
CA ILE A 6 4.56 17.43 -5.48
C ILE A 6 3.73 16.20 -5.08
N ALA A 7 3.46 15.34 -6.06
CA ALA A 7 2.89 14.01 -5.85
C ALA A 7 3.99 12.95 -5.92
N VAL A 8 4.09 12.10 -4.89
CA VAL A 8 5.11 11.06 -4.78
C VAL A 8 4.44 9.69 -4.84
N ALA A 9 4.88 8.85 -5.77
CA ALA A 9 4.49 7.46 -5.91
C ALA A 9 5.54 6.52 -5.31
N VAL A 10 5.15 5.65 -4.37
CA VAL A 10 6.07 4.68 -3.75
C VAL A 10 5.55 3.27 -4.00
N ASP A 11 6.18 2.56 -4.93
CA ASP A 11 5.86 1.18 -5.27
C ASP A 11 6.91 0.21 -4.72
N GLY A 12 6.57 -1.07 -4.69
CA GLY A 12 7.49 -2.13 -4.27
C GLY A 12 6.80 -3.29 -3.58
N PRO A 13 7.54 -4.39 -3.31
CA PRO A 13 6.99 -5.63 -2.79
C PRO A 13 6.48 -5.52 -1.35
N ALA A 14 5.77 -6.55 -0.89
CA ALA A 14 5.28 -6.62 0.49
C ALA A 14 6.46 -6.68 1.49
N GLY A 15 6.33 -6.01 2.64
CA GLY A 15 7.38 -6.01 3.68
C GLY A 15 8.59 -5.13 3.40
N ALA A 16 8.63 -4.37 2.28
CA ALA A 16 9.73 -3.44 1.98
C ALA A 16 9.77 -2.18 2.89
N GLY A 17 8.78 -2.00 3.76
CA GLY A 17 8.73 -0.84 4.67
C GLY A 17 8.04 0.40 4.09
N LYS A 18 7.44 0.31 2.88
CA LYS A 18 6.82 1.46 2.18
C LYS A 18 5.92 2.28 3.08
N SER A 19 4.92 1.65 3.69
CA SER A 19 3.89 2.36 4.46
C SER A 19 4.47 3.08 5.68
N SER A 20 5.37 2.43 6.44
CA SER A 20 5.99 3.04 7.61
C SER A 20 6.88 4.22 7.23
N ILE A 21 7.67 4.07 6.16
CA ILE A 21 8.59 5.10 5.67
C ILE A 21 7.83 6.26 5.05
N SER A 22 6.88 5.99 4.12
CA SER A 22 6.09 7.01 3.45
C SER A 22 5.30 7.88 4.43
N LYS A 23 4.76 7.27 5.47
CA LYS A 23 4.04 7.97 6.54
C LYS A 23 4.93 8.97 7.29
N ILE A 24 6.16 8.56 7.66
CA ILE A 24 7.09 9.45 8.36
C ILE A 24 7.56 10.57 7.45
N VAL A 25 7.89 10.27 6.20
CA VAL A 25 8.30 11.27 5.21
C VAL A 25 7.17 12.27 4.97
N ALA A 26 5.94 11.81 4.78
CA ALA A 26 4.77 12.68 4.63
C ALA A 26 4.58 13.59 5.84
N LYS A 27 4.68 13.06 7.07
CA LYS A 27 4.58 13.84 8.31
C LYS A 27 5.65 14.92 8.40
N LYS A 28 6.91 14.59 8.05
CA LYS A 28 8.03 15.56 8.05
C LYS A 28 7.84 16.69 7.03
N LEU A 29 7.16 16.40 5.91
CA LEU A 29 6.91 17.37 4.83
C LEU A 29 5.56 18.11 4.97
N GLY A 30 4.69 17.71 5.87
CA GLY A 30 3.32 18.20 5.94
C GLY A 30 2.48 17.79 4.72
N TYR A 31 2.77 16.61 4.16
CA TYR A 31 2.05 16.01 3.02
C TYR A 31 0.98 15.04 3.51
N LEU A 32 -0.04 14.84 2.68
CA LEU A 32 -1.04 13.80 2.88
C LEU A 32 -0.42 12.43 2.58
N TYR A 33 -0.55 11.48 3.49
CA TYR A 33 -0.17 10.08 3.26
C TYR A 33 -1.40 9.23 2.95
N ILE A 34 -1.34 8.42 1.88
CA ILE A 34 -2.41 7.52 1.46
C ILE A 34 -1.87 6.08 1.38
N ASP A 35 -2.30 5.20 2.31
CA ASP A 35 -2.08 3.74 2.26
C ASP A 35 -3.10 3.11 1.30
N THR A 36 -2.73 2.95 0.01
CA THR A 36 -3.65 2.32 -0.95
C THR A 36 -3.90 0.85 -0.62
N GLY A 37 -2.94 0.18 -0.01
CA GLY A 37 -3.13 -1.17 0.50
C GLY A 37 -4.21 -1.25 1.59
N ALA A 38 -4.39 -0.23 2.41
CA ALA A 38 -5.51 -0.15 3.35
C ALA A 38 -6.85 -0.07 2.60
N MET A 39 -6.93 0.68 1.50
CA MET A 39 -8.15 0.76 0.68
C MET A 39 -8.53 -0.61 0.10
N TYR A 40 -7.59 -1.35 -0.47
CA TYR A 40 -7.85 -2.71 -0.97
C TYR A 40 -8.25 -3.67 0.16
N ARG A 41 -7.61 -3.57 1.33
CA ARG A 41 -7.97 -4.37 2.50
C ARG A 41 -9.37 -4.03 3.03
N SER A 42 -9.81 -2.77 2.92
CA SER A 42 -11.15 -2.36 3.34
C SER A 42 -12.23 -2.96 2.44
N VAL A 43 -12.02 -2.96 1.12
CA VAL A 43 -12.90 -3.68 0.21
C VAL A 43 -12.93 -5.17 0.52
N THR A 44 -11.76 -5.77 0.78
CA THR A 44 -11.66 -7.18 1.15
C THR A 44 -12.38 -7.49 2.45
N TRP A 45 -12.23 -6.63 3.46
CA TRP A 45 -12.97 -6.76 4.71
C TRP A 45 -14.48 -6.71 4.48
N ALA A 46 -14.97 -5.76 3.70
CA ALA A 46 -16.40 -5.65 3.38
C ALA A 46 -16.93 -6.89 2.65
N VAL A 47 -16.16 -7.45 1.71
CA VAL A 47 -16.49 -8.71 1.02
C VAL A 47 -16.65 -9.86 2.02
N LEU A 48 -15.67 -10.03 2.92
CA LEU A 48 -15.69 -11.08 3.94
C LEU A 48 -16.81 -10.84 4.98
N HIS A 49 -17.02 -9.60 5.40
CA HIS A 49 -18.06 -9.22 6.36
C HIS A 49 -19.46 -9.50 5.83
N ASN A 50 -19.69 -9.31 4.53
CA ASN A 50 -20.95 -9.64 3.86
C ASN A 50 -21.04 -11.11 3.43
N HIS A 51 -20.11 -11.98 3.89
CA HIS A 51 -20.09 -13.41 3.57
C HIS A 51 -20.04 -13.72 2.06
N ILE A 52 -19.45 -12.81 1.27
CA ILE A 52 -19.24 -12.99 -0.17
C ILE A 52 -17.99 -13.84 -0.39
N ASP A 53 -18.10 -14.85 -1.26
CA ASP A 53 -16.92 -15.62 -1.68
C ASP A 53 -15.93 -14.71 -2.45
N VAL A 54 -14.72 -14.58 -1.91
CA VAL A 54 -13.67 -13.75 -2.52
C VAL A 54 -13.28 -14.19 -3.93
N ASN A 55 -13.56 -15.45 -4.32
CA ASN A 55 -13.33 -15.98 -5.67
C ASN A 55 -14.48 -15.68 -6.64
N ASN A 56 -15.62 -15.18 -6.15
CA ASN A 56 -16.73 -14.78 -6.99
C ASN A 56 -16.60 -13.30 -7.41
N GLN A 57 -15.80 -13.05 -8.44
CA GLN A 57 -15.55 -11.69 -8.95
C GLN A 57 -16.81 -10.87 -9.15
N LYS A 58 -17.87 -11.46 -9.74
CA LYS A 58 -19.13 -10.75 -10.03
C LYS A 58 -19.81 -10.26 -8.75
N ALA A 59 -19.85 -11.11 -7.72
CA ALA A 59 -20.44 -10.74 -6.43
C ALA A 59 -19.60 -9.69 -5.70
N VAL A 60 -18.26 -9.79 -5.76
CA VAL A 60 -17.33 -8.79 -5.21
C VAL A 60 -17.54 -7.44 -5.89
N GLU A 61 -17.57 -7.39 -7.21
CA GLU A 61 -17.75 -6.14 -7.96
C GLU A 61 -19.15 -5.53 -7.79
N ALA A 62 -20.18 -6.35 -7.58
CA ALA A 62 -21.54 -5.88 -7.31
C ALA A 62 -21.67 -5.12 -5.97
N LEU A 63 -20.79 -5.39 -5.01
CA LEU A 63 -20.76 -4.69 -3.72
C LEU A 63 -20.21 -3.27 -3.83
N LEU A 64 -19.33 -2.99 -4.80
CA LEU A 64 -18.58 -1.72 -4.87
C LEU A 64 -19.42 -0.45 -4.87
N PRO A 65 -20.55 -0.34 -5.60
CA PRO A 65 -21.37 0.86 -5.61
C PRO A 65 -21.97 1.21 -4.23
N GLU A 66 -22.15 0.19 -3.38
CA GLU A 66 -22.72 0.34 -2.04
C GLU A 66 -21.67 0.65 -0.97
N LEU A 67 -20.37 0.54 -1.34
CA LEU A 67 -19.26 0.84 -0.43
C LEU A 67 -19.06 2.36 -0.35
N ASP A 68 -19.52 2.95 0.72
CA ASP A 68 -19.14 4.30 1.14
C ASP A 68 -17.79 4.23 1.87
N LEU A 69 -16.72 4.14 1.06
CA LEU A 69 -15.34 4.09 1.56
C LEU A 69 -14.80 5.49 1.72
N THR A 70 -14.50 5.87 2.96
CA THR A 70 -13.84 7.14 3.28
C THR A 70 -12.56 6.91 4.07
N MET A 71 -11.62 7.85 3.97
CA MET A 71 -10.36 7.84 4.71
C MET A 71 -10.18 9.19 5.40
N GLU A 72 -9.80 9.14 6.66
CA GLU A 72 -9.49 10.33 7.46
C GLU A 72 -8.04 10.28 7.93
N ALA A 73 -7.31 11.39 7.70
CA ALA A 73 -5.98 11.56 8.25
C ALA A 73 -6.09 11.70 9.78
N SER A 74 -5.30 10.93 10.52
CA SER A 74 -5.11 11.12 11.96
C SER A 74 -3.62 11.33 12.26
N ASP A 75 -3.30 11.84 13.46
CA ASP A 75 -1.93 12.22 13.84
C ASP A 75 -0.90 11.10 13.62
N ASP A 76 -1.32 9.85 13.80
CA ASP A 76 -0.44 8.70 13.70
C ASP A 76 -0.86 7.62 12.69
N SER A 77 -1.99 7.78 11.99
CA SER A 77 -2.47 6.79 11.01
C SER A 77 -3.48 7.41 10.07
N CYS A 78 -3.86 6.66 9.04
CA CYS A 78 -5.04 6.95 8.25
C CYS A 78 -6.15 6.02 8.75
N LYS A 79 -7.24 6.58 9.25
CA LYS A 79 -8.44 5.82 9.60
C LYS A 79 -9.23 5.53 8.35
N VAL A 80 -9.81 4.34 8.31
CA VAL A 80 -10.63 3.89 7.18
C VAL A 80 -12.03 3.58 7.67
N PHE A 81 -13.02 4.12 6.95
CA PHE A 81 -14.44 3.93 7.25
C PHE A 81 -15.15 3.27 6.08
N ILE A 82 -16.06 2.36 6.38
CA ILE A 82 -17.02 1.79 5.43
C ILE A 82 -18.43 2.11 5.98
N ALA A 83 -19.23 2.83 5.18
CA ALA A 83 -20.57 3.28 5.58
C ALA A 83 -20.58 3.97 6.97
N GLY A 84 -19.57 4.81 7.23
CA GLY A 84 -19.41 5.52 8.51
C GLY A 84 -18.86 4.68 9.68
N GLN A 85 -18.65 3.38 9.51
CA GLN A 85 -18.05 2.50 10.52
C GLN A 85 -16.52 2.54 10.40
N ASP A 86 -15.79 2.81 11.50
CA ASP A 86 -14.33 2.68 11.57
C ASP A 86 -13.95 1.19 11.48
N VAL A 87 -13.25 0.82 10.41
CA VAL A 87 -12.79 -0.55 10.14
C VAL A 87 -11.27 -0.70 10.23
N THR A 88 -10.57 0.32 10.68
CA THR A 88 -9.10 0.42 10.69
C THR A 88 -8.43 -0.80 11.34
N ASP A 89 -8.93 -1.26 12.47
CA ASP A 89 -8.35 -2.41 13.18
C ASP A 89 -8.71 -3.75 12.55
N PHE A 90 -9.80 -3.81 11.78
CA PHE A 90 -10.31 -5.05 11.19
C PHE A 90 -9.67 -5.38 9.84
N ILE A 91 -9.12 -4.39 9.12
CA ILE A 91 -8.55 -4.58 7.79
C ILE A 91 -7.16 -5.24 7.77
N ARG A 92 -6.56 -5.51 8.94
CA ARG A 92 -5.22 -6.11 9.04
C ARG A 92 -5.22 -7.51 9.66
N THR A 93 -6.39 -8.13 9.76
CA THR A 93 -6.53 -9.53 10.24
C THR A 93 -5.88 -10.52 9.26
N PRO A 94 -5.49 -11.72 9.74
CA PRO A 94 -4.95 -12.77 8.86
C PRO A 94 -5.90 -13.11 7.71
N GLN A 95 -7.22 -13.17 7.94
CA GLN A 95 -8.22 -13.46 6.92
C GLN A 95 -8.20 -12.42 5.79
N VAL A 96 -8.18 -11.13 6.13
CA VAL A 96 -8.09 -10.05 5.13
C VAL A 96 -6.77 -10.09 4.39
N ASN A 97 -5.65 -10.30 5.10
CA ASN A 97 -4.33 -10.35 4.49
C ASN A 97 -4.17 -11.50 3.48
N ASN A 98 -4.81 -12.66 3.75
CA ASN A 98 -4.78 -13.81 2.85
C ASN A 98 -5.65 -13.62 1.60
N ALA A 99 -6.74 -12.86 1.70
CA ALA A 99 -7.71 -12.67 0.62
C ALA A 99 -7.43 -11.42 -0.25
N VAL A 100 -6.71 -10.42 0.27
CA VAL A 100 -6.57 -9.11 -0.38
C VAL A 100 -5.93 -9.18 -1.77
N SER A 101 -4.99 -10.09 -2.03
CA SER A 101 -4.35 -10.21 -3.34
C SER A 101 -5.33 -10.72 -4.40
N ILE A 102 -6.28 -11.58 -4.03
CA ILE A 102 -7.35 -12.07 -4.91
C ILE A 102 -8.28 -10.90 -5.26
N VAL A 103 -8.82 -10.22 -4.26
CA VAL A 103 -9.75 -9.09 -4.45
C VAL A 103 -9.07 -7.95 -5.24
N ALA A 104 -7.81 -7.65 -4.96
CA ALA A 104 -7.02 -6.63 -5.67
C ALA A 104 -6.68 -7.01 -7.13
N SER A 105 -6.86 -8.26 -7.55
CA SER A 105 -6.68 -8.68 -8.94
C SER A 105 -7.87 -8.36 -9.83
N TYR A 106 -9.04 -8.04 -9.27
CA TYR A 106 -10.27 -7.79 -10.01
C TYR A 106 -10.28 -6.40 -10.62
N LYS A 107 -10.58 -6.35 -11.92
CA LYS A 107 -10.56 -5.11 -12.70
C LYS A 107 -11.52 -4.05 -12.13
N GLY A 108 -12.76 -4.43 -11.78
CA GLY A 108 -13.75 -3.50 -11.22
C GLY A 108 -13.33 -2.92 -9.88
N VAL A 109 -12.73 -3.73 -8.99
CA VAL A 109 -12.18 -3.25 -7.72
C VAL A 109 -11.07 -2.22 -7.96
N ARG A 110 -10.18 -2.51 -8.91
CA ARG A 110 -9.09 -1.58 -9.26
C ARG A 110 -9.62 -0.27 -9.81
N GLN A 111 -10.53 -0.31 -10.77
CA GLN A 111 -11.13 0.90 -11.34
C GLN A 111 -11.76 1.78 -10.25
N TYR A 112 -12.57 1.17 -9.38
CA TYR A 112 -13.24 1.84 -8.26
C TYR A 112 -12.23 2.53 -7.32
N LEU A 113 -11.12 1.87 -6.97
CA LEU A 113 -10.14 2.42 -6.03
C LEU A 113 -9.18 3.41 -6.69
N VAL A 114 -8.71 3.15 -7.91
CA VAL A 114 -7.80 4.06 -8.64
C VAL A 114 -8.43 5.43 -8.86
N GLU A 115 -9.72 5.48 -9.22
CA GLU A 115 -10.44 6.74 -9.35
C GLU A 115 -10.40 7.57 -8.06
N ARG A 116 -10.67 6.94 -6.90
CA ARG A 116 -10.63 7.59 -5.59
C ARG A 116 -9.22 8.03 -5.20
N GLN A 117 -8.23 7.21 -5.47
CA GLN A 117 -6.82 7.54 -5.19
C GLN A 117 -6.37 8.76 -6.00
N ARG A 118 -6.77 8.86 -7.27
CA ARG A 118 -6.48 10.03 -8.11
C ARG A 118 -7.14 11.29 -7.59
N LEU A 119 -8.42 11.24 -7.21
CA LEU A 119 -9.12 12.38 -6.63
C LEU A 119 -8.45 12.87 -5.34
N MET A 120 -7.99 11.95 -4.48
CA MET A 120 -7.26 12.30 -3.27
C MET A 120 -5.89 12.95 -3.55
N ALA A 121 -5.28 12.62 -4.68
CA ALA A 121 -3.96 13.12 -5.06
C ALA A 121 -4.01 14.45 -5.86
N GLU A 122 -5.18 14.89 -6.30
CA GLU A 122 -5.36 15.99 -7.25
C GLU A 122 -4.77 17.32 -6.75
N ALA A 123 -4.82 17.57 -5.45
CA ALA A 123 -4.30 18.80 -4.86
C ALA A 123 -2.76 18.83 -4.70
N GLY A 124 -2.07 17.76 -5.02
CA GLY A 124 -0.63 17.62 -4.73
C GLY A 124 -0.30 17.58 -3.24
N GLY A 125 0.99 17.58 -2.89
CA GLY A 125 1.44 17.46 -1.50
C GLY A 125 1.04 16.11 -0.91
N VAL A 126 1.23 15.04 -1.66
CA VAL A 126 0.75 13.70 -1.31
C VAL A 126 1.81 12.63 -1.56
N ILE A 127 1.84 11.65 -0.68
CA ILE A 127 2.61 10.42 -0.87
C ILE A 127 1.65 9.23 -0.87
N LEU A 128 1.60 8.51 -1.98
CA LEU A 128 0.86 7.25 -2.11
C LEU A 128 1.82 6.07 -2.09
N ASP A 129 1.53 5.06 -1.30
CA ASP A 129 2.24 3.79 -1.39
C ASP A 129 1.35 2.64 -1.89
N GLY A 130 1.93 1.78 -2.73
CA GLY A 130 1.21 0.66 -3.31
C GLY A 130 2.05 -0.34 -4.08
N ARG A 131 1.54 -0.75 -5.25
CA ARG A 131 2.18 -1.71 -6.18
C ARG A 131 2.23 -1.21 -7.61
N ASP A 132 1.39 -0.27 -7.96
CA ASP A 132 1.16 0.24 -9.29
C ASP A 132 0.85 1.75 -9.28
N ILE A 133 1.36 2.44 -8.28
CA ILE A 133 1.11 3.87 -8.12
C ILE A 133 1.75 4.63 -9.27
N GLY A 134 3.04 4.42 -9.51
CA GLY A 134 3.78 5.08 -10.58
C GLY A 134 3.46 4.57 -11.99
N SER A 135 2.90 3.35 -12.12
CA SER A 135 2.55 2.78 -13.42
C SER A 135 1.11 3.04 -13.85
N VAL A 136 0.15 3.11 -12.89
CA VAL A 136 -1.28 3.17 -13.19
C VAL A 136 -1.98 4.32 -12.48
N VAL A 137 -1.78 4.50 -11.18
CA VAL A 137 -2.53 5.49 -10.39
C VAL A 137 -2.09 6.90 -10.75
N LEU A 138 -0.79 7.18 -10.61
CA LEU A 138 -0.15 8.47 -10.85
C LEU A 138 1.00 8.31 -11.86
N PRO A 139 0.70 8.02 -13.13
CA PRO A 139 1.75 7.81 -14.14
C PRO A 139 2.58 9.07 -14.42
N ASN A 140 2.10 10.23 -14.02
CA ASN A 140 2.79 11.51 -14.13
C ASN A 140 3.19 12.07 -12.73
N ALA A 141 3.40 11.21 -11.73
CA ALA A 141 3.91 11.64 -10.43
C ALA A 141 5.27 12.35 -10.59
N ASP A 142 5.48 13.43 -9.83
CA ASP A 142 6.71 14.23 -9.87
C ASP A 142 7.94 13.42 -9.40
N LEU A 143 7.71 12.47 -8.50
CA LEU A 143 8.71 11.50 -8.05
C LEU A 143 8.10 10.12 -7.96
N LYS A 144 8.74 9.14 -8.60
CA LYS A 144 8.41 7.73 -8.47
C LYS A 144 9.55 7.00 -7.80
N ILE A 145 9.25 6.21 -6.80
CA ILE A 145 10.20 5.42 -6.02
C ILE A 145 9.78 3.95 -6.09
N TYR A 146 10.72 3.08 -6.43
CA TYR A 146 10.56 1.64 -6.27
C TYR A 146 11.38 1.20 -5.06
N LEU A 147 10.70 1.08 -3.90
CA LEU A 147 11.33 0.68 -2.64
C LEU A 147 11.31 -0.84 -2.51
N THR A 148 12.48 -1.44 -2.42
CA THR A 148 12.65 -2.88 -2.29
C THR A 148 13.59 -3.26 -1.14
N ALA A 149 13.64 -4.53 -0.83
CA ALA A 149 14.65 -5.19 0.00
C ALA A 149 14.66 -6.69 -0.34
N SER A 150 15.73 -7.40 0.01
CA SER A 150 15.81 -8.86 -0.15
C SER A 150 14.65 -9.57 0.54
N VAL A 151 14.30 -10.76 0.07
CA VAL A 151 13.24 -11.59 0.69
C VAL A 151 13.58 -11.85 2.16
N GLU A 152 14.85 -12.13 2.44
CA GLU A 152 15.39 -12.39 3.78
C GLU A 152 15.18 -11.19 4.71
N ALA A 153 15.54 -9.98 4.26
CA ALA A 153 15.39 -8.75 5.05
C ALA A 153 13.90 -8.48 5.35
N ARG A 154 13.02 -8.64 4.35
CA ARG A 154 11.57 -8.43 4.49
C ARG A 154 10.91 -9.47 5.39
N ALA A 155 11.30 -10.74 5.25
CA ALA A 155 10.81 -11.82 6.12
C ALA A 155 11.26 -11.60 7.57
N MET A 156 12.51 -11.20 7.80
CA MET A 156 13.03 -10.91 9.13
C MET A 156 12.29 -9.71 9.77
N ARG A 157 12.07 -8.61 9.04
CA ARG A 157 11.28 -7.46 9.52
C ARG A 157 9.89 -7.92 9.97
N ARG A 158 9.21 -8.71 9.13
CA ARG A 158 7.87 -9.22 9.45
C ARG A 158 7.88 -10.20 10.63
N TYR A 159 8.88 -11.06 10.73
CA TYR A 159 9.05 -11.97 11.88
C TYR A 159 9.17 -11.18 13.19
N LEU A 160 9.99 -10.13 13.22
CA LEU A 160 10.15 -9.30 14.41
C LEU A 160 8.86 -8.57 14.81
N GLU A 161 8.01 -8.19 13.85
CA GLU A 161 6.69 -7.58 14.11
C GLU A 161 5.70 -8.53 14.79
N VAL A 162 5.75 -9.84 14.47
CA VAL A 162 4.77 -10.83 14.99
C VAL A 162 5.31 -11.70 16.11
N LYS A 163 6.61 -11.68 16.35
CA LYS A 163 7.27 -12.46 17.40
C LYS A 163 6.70 -12.11 18.79
N GLY A 164 6.29 -13.14 19.53
CA GLY A 164 5.69 -12.99 20.86
C GLY A 164 4.24 -12.51 20.84
N THR A 165 3.59 -12.42 19.67
CA THR A 165 2.16 -12.10 19.55
C THR A 165 1.33 -13.36 19.33
N VAL A 166 0.00 -13.24 19.40
CA VAL A 166 -0.94 -14.34 19.08
C VAL A 166 -0.88 -14.77 17.60
N ASN A 167 -0.23 -13.98 16.74
CA ASN A 167 -0.04 -14.25 15.31
C ASN A 167 1.39 -14.70 15.00
N GLU A 168 2.14 -15.17 16.00
CA GLU A 168 3.51 -15.64 15.80
C GLU A 168 3.56 -16.79 14.80
N GLN A 169 4.47 -16.67 13.84
CA GLN A 169 4.73 -17.65 12.79
C GLN A 169 6.24 -17.93 12.75
N THR A 170 6.66 -19.03 12.14
CA THR A 170 8.08 -19.26 11.92
C THR A 170 8.63 -18.31 10.86
N LEU A 171 9.94 -18.04 10.90
CA LEU A 171 10.59 -17.22 9.88
C LEU A 171 10.44 -17.83 8.48
N GLU A 172 10.46 -19.17 8.37
CA GLU A 172 10.29 -19.89 7.10
C GLU A 172 8.88 -19.71 6.55
N ASP A 173 7.82 -19.87 7.37
CA ASP A 173 6.43 -19.66 6.94
C ASP A 173 6.22 -18.21 6.45
N ILE A 174 6.84 -17.24 7.14
CA ILE A 174 6.78 -15.83 6.75
C ILE A 174 7.50 -15.60 5.42
N LYS A 175 8.68 -16.23 5.24
CA LYS A 175 9.46 -16.13 4.00
C LYS A 175 8.66 -16.68 2.81
N ASP A 176 8.05 -17.83 2.96
CA ASP A 176 7.21 -18.45 1.94
C ASP A 176 6.00 -17.56 1.60
N SER A 177 5.35 -17.01 2.61
CA SER A 177 4.24 -16.09 2.43
C SER A 177 4.65 -14.81 1.68
N VAL A 178 5.83 -14.26 1.97
CA VAL A 178 6.38 -13.09 1.28
C VAL A 178 6.67 -13.42 -0.18
N MET A 179 7.30 -14.56 -0.47
CA MET A 179 7.61 -15.00 -1.83
C MET A 179 6.34 -15.24 -2.64
N GLN A 180 5.36 -15.95 -2.08
CA GLN A 180 4.08 -16.21 -2.73
C GLN A 180 3.34 -14.91 -3.08
N ARG A 181 3.34 -13.96 -2.16
CA ARG A 181 2.70 -12.66 -2.38
C ARG A 181 3.40 -11.84 -3.46
N ASP A 182 4.73 -11.84 -3.48
CA ASP A 182 5.51 -11.17 -4.54
C ASP A 182 5.21 -11.75 -5.91
N ASP A 183 5.10 -13.09 -5.99
CA ASP A 183 4.75 -13.78 -7.23
C ASP A 183 3.34 -13.38 -7.70
N MET A 184 2.36 -13.37 -6.80
CA MET A 184 1.01 -12.92 -7.12
C MET A 184 0.98 -11.45 -7.57
N ASP A 185 1.71 -10.55 -6.89
CA ASP A 185 1.72 -9.12 -7.22
C ASP A 185 2.42 -8.87 -8.58
N LYS A 186 3.48 -9.61 -8.91
CA LYS A 186 4.22 -9.47 -10.18
C LYS A 186 3.49 -10.10 -11.37
N ASN A 187 2.81 -11.23 -11.17
CA ASN A 187 2.22 -12.03 -12.25
C ASN A 187 0.72 -11.79 -12.44
N ARG A 188 0.09 -10.91 -11.65
CA ARG A 188 -1.32 -10.58 -11.85
C ARG A 188 -1.55 -9.94 -13.21
N LYS A 189 -2.67 -10.30 -13.85
CA LYS A 189 -3.04 -9.81 -15.17
C LYS A 189 -3.28 -8.30 -15.21
N GLU A 190 -3.94 -7.79 -14.16
CA GLU A 190 -4.29 -6.36 -14.06
C GLU A 190 -3.26 -5.62 -13.20
N SER A 191 -2.61 -4.62 -13.76
CA SER A 191 -1.66 -3.72 -13.08
C SER A 191 -0.58 -4.47 -12.27
N PRO A 192 0.27 -5.30 -12.87
CA PRO A 192 1.33 -6.02 -12.15
C PRO A 192 2.28 -5.07 -11.44
N LEU A 193 2.90 -5.55 -10.36
CA LEU A 193 3.98 -4.83 -9.72
C LEU A 193 5.19 -4.80 -10.65
N ILE A 194 5.50 -3.62 -11.17
CA ILE A 194 6.66 -3.36 -12.03
C ILE A 194 7.43 -2.14 -11.54
N GLN A 195 8.74 -2.14 -11.75
CA GLN A 195 9.53 -0.93 -11.64
C GLN A 195 9.42 -0.19 -12.99
N VAL A 196 8.83 1.00 -12.98
CA VAL A 196 8.77 1.84 -14.18
C VAL A 196 10.13 2.49 -14.44
N GLU A 197 10.40 2.83 -15.69
CA GLU A 197 11.72 3.29 -16.15
C GLU A 197 12.19 4.56 -15.41
N ASP A 198 11.27 5.47 -15.10
CA ASP A 198 11.53 6.74 -14.44
C ASP A 198 11.46 6.65 -12.89
N ALA A 199 11.32 5.44 -12.32
CA ALA A 199 11.34 5.25 -10.87
C ALA A 199 12.77 5.13 -10.33
N VAL A 200 13.05 5.89 -9.28
CA VAL A 200 14.28 5.72 -8.49
C VAL A 200 14.20 4.41 -7.71
N LEU A 201 15.14 3.50 -8.00
CA LEU A 201 15.28 2.25 -7.23
C LEU A 201 15.93 2.55 -5.88
N VAL A 202 15.26 2.16 -4.80
CA VAL A 202 15.78 2.22 -3.44
C VAL A 202 15.80 0.81 -2.87
N ASP A 203 16.99 0.21 -2.79
CA ASP A 203 17.19 -1.08 -2.12
C ASP A 203 17.60 -0.85 -0.67
N SER A 204 16.69 -1.18 0.25
CA SER A 204 16.88 -0.99 1.68
C SER A 204 17.33 -2.27 2.40
N SER A 205 17.89 -3.26 1.68
CA SER A 205 18.33 -4.53 2.27
C SER A 205 19.33 -4.35 3.40
N GLU A 206 20.30 -3.45 3.21
CA GLU A 206 21.39 -3.16 4.14
C GLU A 206 21.21 -1.82 4.90
N MET A 207 20.08 -1.12 4.64
CA MET A 207 19.79 0.15 5.28
C MET A 207 19.00 -0.04 6.57
N THR A 208 19.28 0.75 7.56
CA THR A 208 18.41 0.92 8.72
C THR A 208 17.12 1.64 8.31
N PHE A 209 16.13 1.58 9.18
CA PHE A 209 14.87 2.28 8.96
C PHE A 209 15.07 3.79 8.82
N ASP A 210 15.86 4.39 9.72
CA ASP A 210 16.11 5.84 9.73
C ASP A 210 16.92 6.29 8.51
N GLU A 211 17.94 5.54 8.09
CA GLU A 211 18.68 5.81 6.86
C GLU A 211 17.77 5.80 5.63
N THR A 212 16.84 4.85 5.56
CA THR A 212 15.88 4.78 4.45
C THR A 212 14.93 5.97 4.46
N VAL A 213 14.44 6.38 5.63
CA VAL A 213 13.58 7.57 5.78
C VAL A 213 14.32 8.84 5.32
N GLU A 214 15.54 9.06 5.80
CA GLU A 214 16.31 10.25 5.44
C GLU A 214 16.68 10.28 3.94
N TYR A 215 16.99 9.11 3.37
CA TYR A 215 17.28 9.02 1.94
C TYR A 215 16.05 9.37 1.09
N ILE A 216 14.87 8.82 1.41
CA ILE A 216 13.64 9.14 0.68
C ILE A 216 13.24 10.60 0.90
N LEU A 217 13.39 11.13 2.11
CA LEU A 217 13.14 12.54 2.40
C LEU A 217 14.00 13.45 1.51
N HIS A 218 15.29 13.12 1.37
CA HIS A 218 16.22 13.85 0.50
C HIS A 218 15.78 13.82 -0.96
N LEU A 219 15.39 12.63 -1.50
CA LEU A 219 14.87 12.51 -2.86
C LEU A 219 13.66 13.41 -3.12
N VAL A 220 12.75 13.53 -2.14
CA VAL A 220 11.58 14.42 -2.25
C VAL A 220 12.01 15.88 -2.20
N GLN A 221 12.92 16.25 -1.31
CA GLN A 221 13.41 17.63 -1.15
C GLN A 221 14.14 18.16 -2.39
N GLU A 222 14.81 17.29 -3.14
CA GLU A 222 15.45 17.66 -4.42
C GLU A 222 14.45 18.00 -5.54
N ARG A 223 13.16 17.71 -5.35
CA ARG A 223 12.08 17.93 -6.33
C ARG A 223 11.15 19.10 -5.97
N ILE A 224 11.25 19.65 -4.77
CA ILE A 224 10.47 20.78 -4.26
C ILE A 224 11.21 22.09 -4.51
#